data_1a7129dfb976ad6522396000c9538551
#
_entry.id   1a7129dfb976ad6522396000c9538551
#
_cell.length_a   1.000
_cell.length_b   1.000
_cell.length_c   1.000
_cell.angle_alpha   90.00
_cell.angle_beta   90.00
_cell.angle_gamma   90.00
#
_symmetry.space_group_name_H-M   'P 1'
#
loop_
_entity.id
_entity.type
_entity.pdbx_description
1 polymer ?
#
loop_
_entity_poly.entity_id
_entity_poly.type
_entity_poly.pdbx_seq_one_letter_code
_entity_poly.pdbx_strand_id
1 'polypeptide(L)'
;ITHYSVANKDYRDVIFLTNHDQNRLMSEVGNNLDKAKLAANILFTLPGIPYIYYGEEIGMKGEKPDEFIREPMLFAPEKEDEMRPNWMKPKYSTDKTVEPAIVQIKEDQSLWNHYSRLISLRKDNRALYFGQFENSSLSSKSIIAYYRIYNQMRVLIINNVSATAVTLTKEE
;
A
#
# COMPACT_ATOMS: atom_id res chain seq x y z
N ILE A 1 9.52 -1.72 -16.82
CA ILE A 1 10.50 -2.43 -15.95
C ILE A 1 11.56 -3.10 -16.82
N THR A 2 11.19 -3.92 -17.78
CA THR A 2 12.13 -4.72 -18.60
C THR A 2 13.11 -3.86 -19.41
N HIS A 3 12.70 -2.69 -19.89
CA HIS A 3 13.53 -1.86 -20.77
C HIS A 3 14.76 -1.28 -20.07
N TYR A 4 14.60 -0.73 -18.87
CA TYR A 4 15.72 -0.14 -18.11
C TYR A 4 16.63 -1.18 -17.45
N SER A 5 16.08 -2.33 -17.04
CA SER A 5 16.88 -3.42 -16.45
C SER A 5 17.81 -4.10 -17.45
N VAL A 6 17.53 -4.00 -18.75
CA VAL A 6 18.46 -4.45 -19.80
C VAL A 6 19.70 -3.55 -19.89
N ALA A 7 19.51 -2.24 -19.70
CA ALA A 7 20.61 -1.28 -19.74
C ALA A 7 21.45 -1.27 -18.45
N ASN A 8 20.84 -1.56 -17.32
CA ASN A 8 21.53 -1.62 -16.02
C ASN A 8 20.98 -2.76 -15.17
N LYS A 9 21.81 -3.74 -14.86
CA LYS A 9 21.46 -4.92 -14.05
C LYS A 9 21.08 -4.56 -12.60
N ASP A 10 21.59 -3.44 -12.10
CA ASP A 10 21.31 -2.96 -10.74
C ASP A 10 20.10 -2.02 -10.68
N TYR A 11 19.47 -1.75 -11.81
CA TYR A 11 18.27 -0.92 -11.88
C TYR A 11 17.14 -1.49 -11.02
N ARG A 12 16.54 -0.64 -10.24
CA ARG A 12 15.34 -0.94 -9.45
C ARG A 12 14.35 0.21 -9.58
N ASP A 13 13.12 -0.11 -9.97
CA ASP A 13 12.02 0.86 -9.95
C ASP A 13 11.71 1.28 -8.51
N VAL A 14 11.38 2.54 -8.33
CA VAL A 14 10.70 3.03 -7.14
C VAL A 14 9.21 3.07 -7.44
N ILE A 15 8.44 2.28 -6.72
CA ILE A 15 6.99 2.15 -6.90
C ILE A 15 6.26 2.75 -5.71
N PHE A 16 5.16 3.43 -5.96
CA PHE A 16 4.34 4.04 -4.91
C PHE A 16 2.87 4.09 -5.37
N LEU A 17 1.95 4.21 -4.44
CA LEU A 17 0.52 4.39 -4.72
C LEU A 17 0.20 5.87 -4.92
N THR A 18 0.69 6.72 -4.01
CA THR A 18 0.54 8.17 -4.07
C THR A 18 1.82 8.88 -3.59
N ASN A 19 1.88 10.19 -3.83
CA ASN A 19 2.98 11.04 -3.39
C ASN A 19 2.47 12.46 -3.07
N HIS A 20 3.40 13.39 -2.81
CA HIS A 20 3.11 14.77 -2.44
C HIS A 20 2.47 15.63 -3.55
N ASP A 21 2.32 15.10 -4.76
CA ASP A 21 1.72 15.79 -5.92
C ASP A 21 0.37 15.17 -6.35
N GLN A 22 -0.09 14.14 -5.64
CA GLN A 22 -1.31 13.40 -5.96
C GLN A 22 -2.28 13.41 -4.78
N ASN A 23 -3.58 13.24 -5.06
CA ASN A 23 -4.56 12.99 -4.01
C ASN A 23 -4.15 11.75 -3.20
N ARG A 24 -4.46 11.76 -1.91
CA ARG A 24 -4.12 10.63 -1.03
C ARG A 24 -4.91 9.39 -1.38
N LEU A 25 -4.27 8.23 -1.24
CA LEU A 25 -4.85 6.91 -1.57
C LEU A 25 -6.25 6.73 -0.99
N MET A 26 -6.45 7.03 0.29
CA MET A 26 -7.73 6.81 0.95
C MET A 26 -8.86 7.65 0.31
N SER A 27 -8.57 8.87 -0.16
CA SER A 27 -9.53 9.68 -0.92
C SER A 27 -9.82 9.07 -2.30
N GLU A 28 -8.79 8.61 -3.02
CA GLU A 28 -8.93 8.01 -4.35
C GLU A 28 -9.73 6.70 -4.33
N VAL A 29 -9.61 5.90 -3.29
CA VAL A 29 -10.39 4.66 -3.15
C VAL A 29 -11.79 4.88 -2.54
N GLY A 30 -12.22 6.14 -2.39
CA GLY A 30 -13.55 6.50 -1.87
C GLY A 30 -13.71 6.18 -0.38
N ASN A 31 -12.67 6.35 0.41
CA ASN A 31 -12.63 6.06 1.84
C ASN A 31 -12.91 4.58 2.18
N ASN A 32 -12.61 3.68 1.27
CA ASN A 32 -12.83 2.25 1.43
C ASN A 32 -11.56 1.56 1.94
N LEU A 33 -11.60 1.08 3.18
CA LEU A 33 -10.46 0.46 3.86
C LEU A 33 -9.98 -0.82 3.16
N ASP A 34 -10.90 -1.64 2.65
CA ASP A 34 -10.55 -2.90 1.98
C ASP A 34 -9.83 -2.62 0.65
N LYS A 35 -10.25 -1.60 -0.08
CA LYS A 35 -9.55 -1.16 -1.29
C LYS A 35 -8.16 -0.60 -0.97
N ALA A 36 -8.00 0.16 0.13
CA ALA A 36 -6.70 0.65 0.57
C ALA A 36 -5.77 -0.51 0.96
N LYS A 37 -6.27 -1.52 1.69
CA LYS A 37 -5.53 -2.74 2.01
C LYS A 37 -5.15 -3.53 0.76
N LEU A 38 -6.06 -3.65 -0.21
CA LEU A 38 -5.77 -4.31 -1.49
C LEU A 38 -4.69 -3.58 -2.28
N ALA A 39 -4.74 -2.25 -2.34
CA ALA A 39 -3.70 -1.44 -2.98
C ALA A 39 -2.33 -1.64 -2.32
N ALA A 40 -2.28 -1.67 -0.98
CA ALA A 40 -1.07 -1.99 -0.23
C ALA A 40 -0.56 -3.41 -0.55
N ASN A 41 -1.44 -4.42 -0.62
CA ASN A 41 -1.05 -5.78 -1.02
C ASN A 41 -0.34 -5.77 -2.38
N ILE A 42 -0.88 -5.06 -3.35
CA ILE A 42 -0.29 -4.95 -4.69
C ILE A 42 1.06 -4.24 -4.60
N LEU A 43 1.15 -3.09 -3.92
CA LEU A 43 2.39 -2.33 -3.76
C LEU A 43 3.52 -3.20 -3.19
N PHE A 44 3.25 -3.90 -2.10
CA PHE A 44 4.29 -4.68 -1.40
C PHE A 44 4.63 -6.02 -2.05
N THR A 45 3.83 -6.49 -2.99
CA THR A 45 4.09 -7.76 -3.70
C THR A 45 4.60 -7.56 -5.12
N LEU A 46 4.47 -6.39 -5.73
CA LEU A 46 5.09 -6.05 -7.01
C LEU A 46 6.62 -5.96 -6.93
N PRO A 47 7.35 -6.13 -8.05
CA PRO A 47 8.79 -5.83 -8.11
C PRO A 47 9.03 -4.33 -7.97
N GLY A 48 10.23 -3.97 -7.49
CA GLY A 48 10.62 -2.59 -7.25
C GLY A 48 10.83 -2.30 -5.75
N ILE A 49 11.15 -1.05 -5.43
CA ILE A 49 11.30 -0.56 -4.05
C ILE A 49 10.01 0.17 -3.69
N PRO A 50 9.17 -0.36 -2.78
CA PRO A 50 7.93 0.30 -2.39
C PRO A 50 8.22 1.53 -1.55
N TYR A 51 7.68 2.68 -1.97
CA TYR A 51 7.68 3.92 -1.20
C TYR A 51 6.28 4.15 -0.65
N ILE A 52 6.23 4.50 0.62
CA ILE A 52 5.01 4.88 1.33
C ILE A 52 5.00 6.39 1.48
N TYR A 53 3.96 7.06 1.01
CA TYR A 53 3.75 8.45 1.35
C TYR A 53 3.22 8.54 2.78
N TYR A 54 3.85 9.35 3.64
CA TYR A 54 3.53 9.42 5.06
C TYR A 54 2.02 9.56 5.32
N GLY A 55 1.51 8.82 6.30
CA GLY A 55 0.09 8.79 6.63
C GLY A 55 -0.77 7.90 5.75
N GLU A 56 -0.22 7.31 4.67
CA GLU A 56 -0.91 6.31 3.87
C GLU A 56 -1.21 5.08 4.71
N GLU A 57 -0.27 4.68 5.57
CA GLU A 57 -0.36 3.57 6.51
C GLU A 57 -1.42 3.72 7.61
N ILE A 58 -1.93 4.92 7.83
CA ILE A 58 -3.07 5.17 8.74
C ILE A 58 -4.33 5.63 8.00
N GLY A 59 -4.28 5.66 6.67
CA GLY A 59 -5.42 6.07 5.86
C GLY A 59 -5.70 7.57 5.89
N MET A 60 -4.67 8.42 5.98
CA MET A 60 -4.84 9.86 5.84
C MET A 60 -5.51 10.19 4.51
N LYS A 61 -6.42 11.15 4.56
CA LYS A 61 -7.21 11.66 3.43
C LYS A 61 -6.65 12.99 2.96
N GLY A 62 -6.92 13.34 1.74
CA GLY A 62 -6.55 14.63 1.16
C GLY A 62 -6.75 14.65 -0.34
N GLU A 63 -7.22 15.76 -0.83
CA GLU A 63 -7.43 16.06 -2.25
C GLU A 63 -6.78 17.40 -2.56
N LYS A 64 -6.37 17.60 -3.82
CA LYS A 64 -5.84 18.88 -4.27
C LYS A 64 -6.74 20.07 -3.84
N PRO A 65 -6.18 21.26 -3.58
CA PRO A 65 -4.79 21.67 -3.86
C PRO A 65 -3.77 21.14 -2.84
N ASP A 66 -2.50 21.40 -3.13
CA ASP A 66 -1.33 20.76 -2.52
C ASP A 66 -1.29 20.78 -0.99
N GLU A 67 -1.72 21.87 -0.37
CA GLU A 67 -1.76 22.00 1.08
C GLU A 67 -2.60 20.90 1.75
N PHE A 68 -3.69 20.47 1.13
CA PHE A 68 -4.59 19.47 1.71
C PHE A 68 -4.14 18.02 1.48
N ILE A 69 -3.28 17.76 0.51
CA ILE A 69 -2.65 16.44 0.37
C ILE A 69 -1.39 16.31 1.24
N ARG A 70 -0.92 17.43 1.84
CA ARG A 70 0.27 17.50 2.69
C ARG A 70 -0.05 17.85 4.13
N GLU A 71 -1.27 17.58 4.59
CA GLU A 71 -1.68 17.83 5.98
C GLU A 71 -0.75 17.16 6.99
N PRO A 72 -0.60 17.74 8.21
CA PRO A 72 0.24 17.17 9.25
C PRO A 72 -0.16 15.72 9.60
N MET A 73 0.83 14.86 9.83
CA MET A 73 0.63 13.48 10.26
C MET A 73 -0.16 13.43 11.58
N LEU A 74 -1.11 12.50 11.66
CA LEU A 74 -1.94 12.27 12.85
C LEU A 74 -1.36 11.10 13.67
N PHE A 75 -0.39 11.39 14.53
CA PHE A 75 0.23 10.37 15.40
C PHE A 75 -0.65 10.02 16.59
N ALA A 76 -1.23 11.02 17.24
CA ALA A 76 -2.11 10.91 18.39
C ALA A 76 -3.34 11.82 18.21
N PRO A 77 -4.38 11.70 19.06
CA PRO A 77 -5.50 12.64 19.07
C PRO A 77 -5.01 14.09 19.20
N GLU A 78 -5.66 15.02 18.52
CA GLU A 78 -5.20 16.43 18.42
C GLU A 78 -4.88 17.07 19.78
N LYS A 79 -5.63 16.74 20.81
CA LYS A 79 -5.45 17.29 22.16
C LYS A 79 -4.29 16.65 22.95
N GLU A 80 -3.78 15.52 22.47
CA GLU A 80 -2.75 14.72 23.13
C GLU A 80 -1.41 14.78 22.38
N ASP A 81 -1.40 15.33 21.18
CA ASP A 81 -0.21 15.42 20.32
C ASP A 81 0.41 16.82 20.38
N GLU A 82 1.18 17.07 21.45
CA GLU A 82 1.91 18.34 21.65
C GLU A 82 2.98 18.59 20.56
N MET A 83 3.45 17.53 19.89
CA MET A 83 4.48 17.60 18.87
C MET A 83 3.93 17.71 17.44
N ARG A 84 2.60 17.72 17.30
CA ARG A 84 1.96 17.83 15.99
C ARG A 84 2.32 19.14 15.32
N PRO A 85 2.83 19.11 14.08
CA PRO A 85 3.06 20.34 13.32
C PRO A 85 1.75 21.14 13.16
N ASN A 86 1.81 22.44 13.38
CA ASN A 86 0.65 23.33 13.37
C ASN A 86 0.67 24.37 12.23
N TRP A 87 1.45 24.11 11.18
CA TRP A 87 1.60 25.03 10.05
C TRP A 87 0.30 25.26 9.26
N MET A 88 -0.67 24.34 9.41
CA MET A 88 -2.03 24.50 8.87
C MET A 88 -3.05 23.78 9.74
N LYS A 89 -4.31 24.22 9.64
CA LYS A 89 -5.44 23.48 10.21
C LYS A 89 -5.86 22.37 9.26
N PRO A 90 -5.83 21.09 9.67
CA PRO A 90 -6.27 19.97 8.84
C PRO A 90 -7.75 20.10 8.46
N LYS A 91 -8.05 19.73 7.22
CA LYS A 91 -9.40 19.69 6.65
C LYS A 91 -9.90 18.24 6.47
N TYR A 92 -9.01 17.37 5.98
CA TYR A 92 -9.34 15.99 5.61
C TYR A 92 -8.94 14.98 6.68
N SER A 93 -7.77 15.15 7.30
CA SER A 93 -7.20 14.20 8.25
C SER A 93 -7.23 14.74 9.68
N THR A 94 -8.37 14.55 10.33
CA THR A 94 -8.64 14.95 11.72
C THR A 94 -9.02 13.72 12.55
N ASP A 95 -9.04 13.84 13.88
CA ASP A 95 -9.48 12.77 14.81
C ASP A 95 -10.89 12.23 14.51
N LYS A 96 -11.70 12.99 13.78
CA LYS A 96 -13.06 12.59 13.40
C LYS A 96 -13.12 11.82 12.08
N THR A 97 -12.07 11.87 11.29
CA THR A 97 -12.05 11.34 9.92
C THR A 97 -11.00 10.27 9.68
N VAL A 98 -9.97 10.25 10.51
CA VAL A 98 -8.86 9.29 10.46
C VAL A 98 -8.51 8.89 11.88
N GLU A 99 -8.37 7.63 12.13
CA GLU A 99 -7.94 7.13 13.42
C GLU A 99 -6.43 7.33 13.59
N PRO A 100 -5.96 7.95 14.69
CA PRO A 100 -4.55 8.23 14.90
C PRO A 100 -3.67 6.98 14.96
N ALA A 101 -2.38 7.12 14.59
CA ALA A 101 -1.44 6.01 14.56
C ALA A 101 -1.36 5.26 15.90
N ILE A 102 -1.30 5.97 17.03
CA ILE A 102 -1.20 5.38 18.37
C ILE A 102 -2.40 4.47 18.73
N VAL A 103 -3.56 4.73 18.15
CA VAL A 103 -4.76 3.89 18.31
C VAL A 103 -4.64 2.67 17.40
N GLN A 104 -4.36 2.90 16.10
CA GLN A 104 -4.26 1.83 15.10
C GLN A 104 -3.17 0.80 15.41
N ILE A 105 -2.06 1.19 16.05
CA ILE A 105 -1.00 0.27 16.48
C ILE A 105 -1.55 -0.84 17.40
N LYS A 106 -2.57 -0.54 18.20
CA LYS A 106 -3.16 -1.47 19.16
C LYS A 106 -4.25 -2.36 18.55
N GLU A 107 -4.70 -2.05 17.36
CA GLU A 107 -5.80 -2.72 16.69
C GLU A 107 -5.32 -3.64 15.57
N ASP A 108 -5.47 -4.94 15.80
CA ASP A 108 -4.92 -5.99 14.93
C ASP A 108 -5.36 -5.87 13.46
N GLN A 109 -6.60 -5.45 13.22
CA GLN A 109 -7.17 -5.31 11.87
C GLN A 109 -7.00 -3.91 11.26
N SER A 110 -6.28 -3.01 11.93
CA SER A 110 -6.02 -1.65 11.44
C SER A 110 -5.23 -1.64 10.13
N LEU A 111 -5.26 -0.50 9.44
CA LEU A 111 -4.44 -0.29 8.25
C LEU A 111 -2.96 -0.24 8.60
N TRP A 112 -2.58 0.37 9.73
CA TRP A 112 -1.21 0.38 10.25
C TRP A 112 -0.64 -1.04 10.40
N ASN A 113 -1.36 -1.91 11.10
CA ASN A 113 -0.90 -3.29 11.31
C ASN A 113 -0.92 -4.11 10.01
N HIS A 114 -1.80 -3.78 9.07
CA HIS A 114 -1.77 -4.37 7.73
C HIS A 114 -0.48 -4.01 6.98
N TYR A 115 -0.09 -2.73 6.95
CA TYR A 115 1.18 -2.28 6.36
C TYR A 115 2.38 -2.91 7.05
N SER A 116 2.40 -2.95 8.39
CA SER A 116 3.47 -3.59 9.18
C SER A 116 3.66 -5.06 8.80
N ARG A 117 2.56 -5.83 8.67
CA ARG A 117 2.61 -7.23 8.21
C ARG A 117 3.14 -7.37 6.80
N LEU A 118 2.73 -6.50 5.87
CA LEU A 118 3.21 -6.55 4.48
C LEU A 118 4.70 -6.21 4.37
N ILE A 119 5.18 -5.23 5.14
CA ILE A 119 6.61 -4.88 5.23
C ILE A 119 7.42 -6.09 5.73
N SER A 120 6.98 -6.72 6.82
CA SER A 120 7.63 -7.92 7.36
C SER A 120 7.60 -9.07 6.37
N LEU A 121 6.43 -9.37 5.78
CA LEU A 121 6.27 -10.41 4.78
C LEU A 121 7.25 -10.21 3.60
N ARG A 122 7.35 -8.98 3.09
CA ARG A 122 8.26 -8.67 1.98
C ARG A 122 9.71 -8.81 2.38
N LYS A 123 10.08 -8.32 3.57
CA LYS A 123 11.45 -8.38 4.10
C LYS A 123 11.92 -9.82 4.31
N ASP A 124 11.04 -10.68 4.82
CA ASP A 124 11.36 -12.06 5.16
C ASP A 124 11.25 -13.02 3.96
N ASN A 125 10.63 -12.58 2.87
CA ASN A 125 10.43 -13.40 1.66
C ASN A 125 11.32 -12.92 0.50
N ARG A 126 12.38 -13.71 0.21
CA ARG A 126 13.33 -13.38 -0.85
C ARG A 126 12.71 -13.27 -2.24
N ALA A 127 11.65 -14.04 -2.53
CA ALA A 127 10.97 -13.93 -3.80
C ALA A 127 10.22 -12.59 -3.93
N LEU A 128 9.62 -12.08 -2.86
CA LEU A 128 9.00 -10.76 -2.86
C LEU A 128 10.04 -9.63 -2.91
N TYR A 129 11.19 -9.81 -2.27
CA TYR A 129 12.24 -8.79 -2.17
C TYR A 129 13.06 -8.68 -3.48
N PHE A 130 13.58 -9.82 -3.97
CA PHE A 130 14.52 -9.88 -5.10
C PHE A 130 13.94 -10.53 -6.36
N GLY A 131 12.80 -11.21 -6.24
CA GLY A 131 12.29 -12.10 -7.28
C GLY A 131 11.84 -11.37 -8.54
N GLN A 132 11.91 -12.09 -9.63
CA GLN A 132 11.36 -11.69 -10.92
C GLN A 132 9.84 -11.81 -10.92
N PHE A 133 9.20 -11.09 -11.82
CA PHE A 133 7.76 -11.12 -12.04
C PHE A 133 7.42 -12.05 -13.21
N GLU A 134 6.41 -12.91 -13.02
CA GLU A 134 5.85 -13.75 -14.07
C GLU A 134 4.32 -13.73 -13.99
N ASN A 135 3.65 -13.55 -15.12
CA ASN A 135 2.19 -13.58 -15.16
C ASN A 135 1.65 -14.98 -14.80
N SER A 136 0.48 -15.02 -14.18
CA SER A 136 -0.27 -16.25 -13.91
C SER A 136 -1.48 -16.37 -14.84
N SER A 137 -1.79 -17.58 -15.30
CA SER A 137 -3.00 -17.90 -16.05
C SER A 137 -4.29 -17.71 -15.24
N LEU A 138 -4.18 -17.62 -13.91
CA LEU A 138 -5.32 -17.34 -13.01
C LEU A 138 -5.83 -15.91 -13.10
N SER A 139 -5.12 -15.00 -13.77
CA SER A 139 -5.57 -13.60 -13.94
C SER A 139 -6.82 -13.54 -14.80
N SER A 140 -7.80 -12.73 -14.35
CA SER A 140 -9.08 -12.52 -15.02
C SER A 140 -9.56 -11.07 -14.77
N LYS A 141 -10.78 -10.74 -15.17
CA LYS A 141 -11.38 -9.42 -14.85
C LYS A 141 -11.56 -9.19 -13.34
N SER A 142 -11.67 -10.26 -12.56
CA SER A 142 -11.91 -10.21 -11.10
C SER A 142 -10.68 -10.54 -10.27
N ILE A 143 -9.62 -11.09 -10.90
CA ILE A 143 -8.44 -11.58 -10.22
C ILE A 143 -7.18 -10.99 -10.88
N ILE A 144 -6.33 -10.38 -10.07
CA ILE A 144 -4.94 -10.08 -10.44
C ILE A 144 -4.06 -11.14 -9.80
N ALA A 145 -3.45 -12.00 -10.63
CA ALA A 145 -2.58 -13.07 -10.17
C ALA A 145 -1.25 -13.06 -10.91
N TYR A 146 -0.17 -13.28 -10.17
CA TYR A 146 1.18 -13.34 -10.70
C TYR A 146 2.11 -14.11 -9.77
N TYR A 147 3.25 -14.50 -10.30
CA TYR A 147 4.31 -15.13 -9.53
C TYR A 147 5.45 -14.15 -9.25
N ARG A 148 6.06 -14.31 -8.09
CA ARG A 148 7.38 -13.78 -7.76
C ARG A 148 8.34 -14.94 -7.61
N ILE A 149 9.43 -14.93 -8.39
CA ILE A 149 10.34 -16.05 -8.51
C ILE A 149 11.75 -15.63 -8.15
N TYR A 150 12.35 -16.31 -7.18
CA TYR A 150 13.74 -16.13 -6.80
C TYR A 150 14.41 -17.49 -6.58
N ASN A 151 15.36 -17.84 -7.44
CA ASN A 151 15.97 -19.17 -7.48
C ASN A 151 14.86 -20.26 -7.61
N GLN A 152 14.81 -21.19 -6.68
CA GLN A 152 13.80 -22.26 -6.65
C GLN A 152 12.51 -21.85 -5.91
N MET A 153 12.48 -20.66 -5.30
CA MET A 153 11.31 -20.16 -4.58
C MET A 153 10.34 -19.54 -5.57
N ARG A 154 9.12 -20.02 -5.59
CA ARG A 154 8.03 -19.49 -6.41
C ARG A 154 6.85 -19.16 -5.51
N VAL A 155 6.45 -17.89 -5.44
CA VAL A 155 5.33 -17.40 -4.64
C VAL A 155 4.24 -16.92 -5.58
N LEU A 156 3.06 -17.51 -5.46
CA LEU A 156 1.87 -17.07 -6.18
C LEU A 156 1.16 -15.98 -5.35
N ILE A 157 0.93 -14.84 -5.96
CA ILE A 157 0.14 -13.74 -5.42
C ILE A 157 -1.22 -13.76 -6.13
N ILE A 158 -2.29 -13.71 -5.34
CA ILE A 158 -3.67 -13.65 -5.84
C ILE A 158 -4.39 -12.51 -5.14
N ASN A 159 -4.89 -11.56 -5.91
CA ASN A 159 -5.68 -10.44 -5.42
C ASN A 159 -7.08 -10.50 -6.07
N ASN A 160 -8.12 -10.62 -5.25
CA ASN A 160 -9.49 -10.44 -5.71
C ASN A 160 -9.78 -8.94 -5.81
N VAL A 161 -9.97 -8.44 -7.02
CA VAL A 161 -10.28 -7.02 -7.30
C VAL A 161 -11.77 -6.78 -7.56
N SER A 162 -12.59 -7.81 -7.39
CA SER A 162 -14.05 -7.69 -7.49
C SER A 162 -14.70 -7.40 -6.12
N ALA A 163 -15.97 -7.03 -6.14
CA ALA A 163 -16.75 -6.80 -4.92
C ALA A 163 -17.32 -8.10 -4.31
N THR A 164 -17.14 -9.23 -4.94
CA THR A 164 -17.71 -10.52 -4.54
C THR A 164 -16.63 -11.59 -4.40
N ALA A 165 -16.91 -12.63 -3.62
CA ALA A 165 -16.03 -13.79 -3.53
C ALA A 165 -15.88 -14.47 -4.90
N VAL A 166 -14.66 -14.89 -5.22
CA VAL A 166 -14.33 -15.62 -6.45
C VAL A 166 -13.79 -16.99 -6.08
N THR A 167 -14.37 -18.03 -6.65
CA THR A 167 -13.86 -19.40 -6.50
C THR A 167 -12.81 -19.65 -7.58
N LEU A 168 -11.63 -20.05 -7.17
CA LEU A 168 -10.57 -20.52 -8.07
C LEU A 168 -10.66 -22.02 -8.17
N THR A 169 -10.86 -22.54 -9.38
CA THR A 169 -10.74 -23.96 -9.66
C THR A 169 -9.29 -24.27 -10.00
N LYS A 170 -8.76 -25.33 -9.40
CA LYS A 170 -7.45 -25.85 -9.79
C LYS A 170 -7.60 -26.43 -11.19
N GLU A 171 -6.98 -25.81 -12.19
CA GLU A 171 -6.68 -26.53 -13.43
C GLU A 171 -5.55 -27.51 -13.10
N GLU A 172 -5.79 -28.79 -13.41
CA GLU A 172 -4.82 -29.88 -13.22
C GLU A 172 -3.58 -29.70 -14.11
#